data_c5586fa736a02168180f44af37bba41f
#
_entry.id   c5586fa736a02168180f44af37bba41f
#
_cell.length_a   1.000
_cell.length_b   1.000
_cell.length_c   1.000
_cell.angle_alpha   90.00
_cell.angle_beta   90.00
_cell.angle_gamma   90.00
#
_symmetry.space_group_name_H-M   'P 1'
#
loop_
_entity.id
_entity.type
_entity.pdbx_description
1 polymer ?
#
loop_
_entity_poly.entity_id
_entity_poly.type
_entity_poly.pdbx_seq_one_letter_code
_entity_poly.pdbx_strand_id
1 'polypeptide(L)'
;SYTNADYYVYSDPKFILKIGKKNLNLIDLYQKFNASQASFLTAYNPMSQEMTFEQNESMNNKLETLLVKMNSPFILAEGVCPESQFPGEKSFLVFGTELLIAKELGNKFQQNAVLWINKDAIPQLILLK
;
A
#
# COMPACT_ATOMS: atom_id res chain seq x y z
N SER A 1 8.33 8.85 -10.22
CA SER A 1 6.99 9.27 -9.85
C SER A 1 6.17 8.06 -9.45
N TYR A 2 5.04 8.30 -8.80
CA TYR A 2 4.15 7.22 -8.36
C TYR A 2 3.70 6.32 -9.52
N THR A 3 3.46 6.89 -10.69
CA THR A 3 2.91 6.15 -11.82
C THR A 3 3.90 5.17 -12.45
N ASN A 4 5.19 5.36 -12.21
CA ASN A 4 6.24 4.47 -12.71
C ASN A 4 6.72 3.48 -11.67
N ALA A 5 6.21 3.57 -10.45
CA ALA A 5 6.68 2.73 -9.36
C ALA A 5 6.24 1.28 -9.54
N ASP A 6 7.03 0.40 -9.00
CA ASP A 6 6.71 -1.02 -8.88
C ASP A 6 6.24 -1.27 -7.45
N TYR A 7 5.07 -1.88 -7.31
CA TYR A 7 4.49 -2.17 -6.00
C TYR A 7 4.51 -3.68 -5.80
N TYR A 8 5.58 -4.13 -5.12
CA TYR A 8 5.82 -5.56 -4.88
C TYR A 8 4.92 -6.06 -3.76
N VAL A 9 4.28 -7.21 -3.99
CA VAL A 9 3.46 -7.89 -2.99
C VAL A 9 4.12 -9.23 -2.67
N TYR A 10 4.45 -9.44 -1.40
CA TYR A 10 5.22 -10.62 -0.96
C TYR A 10 4.29 -11.78 -0.59
N SER A 11 3.38 -12.09 -1.49
CA SER A 11 2.55 -13.29 -1.41
C SER A 11 3.30 -14.48 -2.04
N ASP A 12 2.65 -15.61 -2.13
CA ASP A 12 3.15 -16.79 -2.83
C ASP A 12 2.15 -17.16 -3.91
N PRO A 13 2.45 -16.86 -5.19
CA PRO A 13 3.68 -16.24 -5.70
C PRO A 13 3.76 -14.74 -5.44
N LYS A 14 4.97 -14.22 -5.37
CA LYS A 14 5.22 -12.77 -5.32
C LYS A 14 4.83 -12.14 -6.66
N PHE A 15 4.24 -10.95 -6.62
CA PHE A 15 3.87 -10.26 -7.86
C PHE A 15 4.01 -8.75 -7.70
N ILE A 16 3.85 -8.03 -8.82
CA ILE A 16 4.02 -6.58 -8.88
C ILE A 16 2.71 -5.94 -9.33
N LEU A 17 2.21 -4.98 -8.54
CA LEU A 17 1.09 -4.13 -8.94
C LEU A 17 1.62 -2.93 -9.71
N LYS A 18 0.87 -2.54 -10.74
CA LYS A 18 1.14 -1.33 -11.53
C LYS A 18 -0.12 -0.48 -11.58
N ILE A 19 0.04 0.82 -11.39
CA ILE A 19 -1.08 1.75 -11.47
C ILE A 19 -1.71 1.65 -12.87
N GLY A 20 -3.03 1.51 -12.90
CA GLY A 20 -3.79 1.48 -14.14
C GLY A 20 -3.83 0.13 -14.84
N LYS A 21 -3.20 -0.90 -14.27
CA LYS A 21 -3.16 -2.22 -14.91
C LYS A 21 -3.84 -3.26 -14.04
N LYS A 22 -4.78 -4.00 -14.63
CA LYS A 22 -5.48 -5.08 -13.98
C LYS A 22 -4.50 -6.18 -13.58
N ASN A 23 -4.64 -6.69 -12.36
CA ASN A 23 -3.75 -7.71 -11.83
C ASN A 23 -4.52 -8.98 -11.48
N LEU A 24 -4.21 -10.08 -12.18
CA LEU A 24 -4.93 -11.34 -11.98
C LEU A 24 -4.61 -12.01 -10.64
N ASN A 25 -3.38 -11.85 -10.15
CA ASN A 25 -3.03 -12.39 -8.83
C ASN A 25 -3.86 -11.74 -7.73
N LEU A 26 -4.16 -10.46 -7.87
CA LEU A 26 -4.99 -9.75 -6.90
C LEU A 26 -6.42 -10.28 -6.89
N ILE A 27 -6.95 -10.67 -8.04
CA ILE A 27 -8.30 -11.26 -8.10
C ILE A 27 -8.34 -12.55 -7.29
N ASP A 28 -7.31 -13.40 -7.41
CA ASP A 28 -7.23 -14.64 -6.61
C ASP A 28 -7.17 -14.33 -5.12
N LEU A 29 -6.42 -13.29 -4.74
CA LEU A 29 -6.33 -12.88 -3.34
C LEU A 29 -7.65 -12.33 -2.82
N TYR A 30 -8.40 -11.61 -3.65
CA TYR A 30 -9.74 -11.15 -3.27
C TYR A 30 -10.63 -12.32 -2.90
N GLN A 31 -10.58 -13.41 -3.66
CA GLN A 31 -11.35 -14.61 -3.34
C GLN A 31 -10.88 -15.22 -2.02
N LYS A 32 -9.57 -15.33 -1.86
CA LYS A 32 -8.96 -15.93 -0.66
C LYS A 32 -9.35 -15.18 0.61
N PHE A 33 -9.34 -13.84 0.56
CA PHE A 33 -9.65 -13.02 1.73
C PHE A 33 -11.11 -12.58 1.80
N ASN A 34 -11.94 -13.06 0.88
CA ASN A 34 -13.35 -12.67 0.78
C ASN A 34 -13.49 -11.14 0.76
N ALA A 35 -12.70 -10.51 -0.09
CA ALA A 35 -12.65 -9.05 -0.22
C ALA A 35 -13.00 -8.63 -1.64
N SER A 36 -13.47 -7.40 -1.80
CA SER A 36 -13.78 -6.82 -3.10
C SER A 36 -13.05 -5.51 -3.33
N GLN A 37 -12.13 -5.18 -2.45
CA GLN A 37 -11.34 -3.93 -2.56
C GLN A 37 -10.10 -4.07 -1.68
N ALA A 38 -9.10 -3.22 -1.94
CA ALA A 38 -7.86 -3.23 -1.19
C ALA A 38 -7.19 -1.86 -1.28
N SER A 39 -6.20 -1.65 -0.42
CA SER A 39 -5.36 -0.46 -0.47
C SER A 39 -3.90 -0.86 -0.30
N PHE A 40 -3.01 -0.04 -0.84
CA PHE A 40 -1.56 -0.21 -0.67
C PHE A 40 -1.07 0.97 0.15
N LEU A 41 -0.66 0.70 1.37
CA LEU A 41 -0.39 1.71 2.38
C LEU A 41 1.02 1.60 2.93
N THR A 42 1.61 2.75 3.27
CA THR A 42 2.88 2.82 3.96
C THR A 42 2.85 3.99 4.94
N ALA A 43 3.71 3.92 5.96
CA ALA A 43 3.96 5.06 6.84
C ALA A 43 5.39 5.56 6.68
N TYR A 44 6.09 5.10 5.64
CA TYR A 44 7.47 5.52 5.36
C TYR A 44 7.50 6.95 4.81
N ASN A 45 8.55 7.66 5.16
CA ASN A 45 8.90 8.99 4.60
C ASN A 45 7.71 9.95 4.54
N PRO A 46 7.11 10.28 5.71
CA PRO A 46 5.95 11.18 5.73
C PRO A 46 6.25 12.48 4.99
N MET A 47 5.25 12.99 4.27
CA MET A 47 5.34 14.20 3.43
C MET A 47 6.41 14.08 2.34
N SER A 48 6.75 12.85 1.93
CA SER A 48 7.79 12.55 0.93
C SER A 48 9.17 13.06 1.34
N GLN A 49 9.41 13.19 2.64
CA GLN A 49 10.71 13.59 3.18
C GLN A 49 11.44 12.37 3.69
N GLU A 50 12.69 12.22 3.28
CA GLU A 50 13.49 11.08 3.73
C GLU A 50 13.68 11.11 5.24
N MET A 51 13.33 10.00 5.89
CA MET A 51 13.49 9.80 7.32
C MET A 51 14.51 8.70 7.57
N THR A 52 14.97 8.58 8.82
CA THR A 52 15.88 7.48 9.16
C THR A 52 15.14 6.15 9.12
N PHE A 53 15.92 5.06 8.98
CA PHE A 53 15.34 3.72 9.01
C PHE A 53 14.55 3.51 10.30
N GLU A 54 15.09 3.92 11.44
CA GLU A 54 14.45 3.73 12.73
C GLU A 54 13.14 4.51 12.83
N GLN A 55 13.11 5.73 12.31
CA GLN A 55 11.88 6.53 12.30
C GLN A 55 10.83 5.89 11.42
N ASN A 56 11.23 5.44 10.24
CA ASN A 56 10.30 4.79 9.30
C ASN A 56 9.76 3.50 9.89
N GLU A 57 10.61 2.67 10.50
CA GLU A 57 10.15 1.43 11.12
C GLU A 57 9.20 1.70 12.27
N SER A 58 9.46 2.72 13.07
CA SER A 58 8.58 3.10 14.17
C SER A 58 7.19 3.49 13.66
N MET A 59 7.12 4.31 12.60
CA MET A 59 5.85 4.72 12.04
C MET A 59 5.11 3.55 11.39
N ASN A 60 5.83 2.68 10.68
CA ASN A 60 5.22 1.53 10.04
C ASN A 60 4.70 0.52 11.06
N ASN A 61 5.39 0.37 12.20
CA ASN A 61 4.90 -0.47 13.29
C ASN A 61 3.58 0.06 13.86
N LYS A 62 3.42 1.37 13.94
CA LYS A 62 2.16 1.97 14.37
C LYS A 62 1.05 1.69 13.37
N LEU A 63 1.33 1.78 12.08
CA LEU A 63 0.36 1.44 11.05
C LEU A 63 -0.04 -0.04 11.15
N GLU A 64 0.93 -0.93 11.28
CA GLU A 64 0.65 -2.36 11.40
C GLU A 64 -0.22 -2.66 12.62
N THR A 65 0.11 -2.06 13.76
CA THR A 65 -0.67 -2.23 14.99
C THR A 65 -2.13 -1.79 14.77
N LEU A 66 -2.32 -0.68 14.07
CA LEU A 66 -3.66 -0.18 13.78
C LEU A 66 -4.43 -1.14 12.87
N LEU A 67 -3.77 -1.67 11.84
CA LEU A 67 -4.40 -2.64 10.92
C LEU A 67 -4.84 -3.90 11.66
N VAL A 68 -4.01 -4.38 12.60
CA VAL A 68 -4.36 -5.54 13.42
C VAL A 68 -5.58 -5.24 14.28
N LYS A 69 -5.63 -4.06 14.91
CA LYS A 69 -6.78 -3.65 15.72
C LYS A 69 -8.05 -3.55 14.90
N MET A 70 -7.94 -3.15 13.64
CA MET A 70 -9.08 -3.02 12.74
C MET A 70 -9.53 -4.38 12.18
N ASN A 71 -8.81 -5.45 12.49
CA ASN A 71 -9.03 -6.78 11.93
C ASN A 71 -8.98 -6.78 10.40
N SER A 72 -8.12 -5.93 9.84
CA SER A 72 -7.93 -5.83 8.39
C SER A 72 -6.81 -6.77 7.97
N PRO A 73 -7.09 -7.82 7.18
CA PRO A 73 -6.02 -8.71 6.71
C PRO A 73 -5.09 -7.96 5.76
N PHE A 74 -3.80 -8.28 5.83
CA PHE A 74 -2.83 -7.63 4.96
C PHE A 74 -1.69 -8.57 4.62
N ILE A 75 -0.99 -8.23 3.55
CA ILE A 75 0.24 -8.90 3.11
C ILE A 75 1.35 -7.86 3.08
N LEU A 76 2.55 -8.24 3.53
CA LEU A 76 3.71 -7.36 3.45
C LEU A 76 4.04 -7.05 2.01
N ALA A 77 4.47 -5.82 1.77
CA ALA A 77 4.66 -5.30 0.43
C ALA A 77 5.80 -4.26 0.43
N GLU A 78 6.13 -3.77 -0.74
CA GLU A 78 7.18 -2.77 -0.87
C GLU A 78 6.96 -1.92 -2.11
N GLY A 79 6.97 -0.60 -1.95
CA GLY A 79 6.92 0.32 -3.08
C GLY A 79 8.33 0.72 -3.50
N VAL A 80 8.63 0.57 -4.78
CA VAL A 80 9.96 0.90 -5.33
C VAL A 80 9.79 1.84 -6.50
N CYS A 81 10.39 3.02 -6.41
CA CYS A 81 10.42 3.96 -7.51
C CYS A 81 11.74 3.76 -8.26
N PRO A 82 11.72 3.29 -9.52
CA PRO A 82 12.96 2.94 -10.23
C PRO A 82 13.92 4.12 -10.40
N GLU A 83 13.39 5.35 -10.49
CA GLU A 83 14.21 6.55 -10.68
C GLU A 83 14.74 7.11 -9.36
N SER A 84 14.28 6.59 -8.23
CA SER A 84 14.63 7.13 -6.92
C SER A 84 15.97 6.59 -6.47
N GLN A 85 16.74 7.43 -5.76
CA GLN A 85 17.95 7.01 -5.08
C GLN A 85 17.65 6.32 -3.75
N PHE A 86 16.39 6.43 -3.28
CA PHE A 86 16.00 5.89 -1.99
C PHE A 86 15.71 4.40 -2.12
N PRO A 87 15.97 3.62 -1.07
CA PRO A 87 15.55 2.22 -1.05
C PRO A 87 14.03 2.11 -1.08
N GLY A 88 13.54 0.92 -1.35
CA GLY A 88 12.11 0.66 -1.35
C GLY A 88 11.47 0.95 -0.01
N GLU A 89 10.19 1.29 -0.04
CA GLU A 89 9.42 1.62 1.16
C GLU A 89 8.58 0.42 1.57
N LYS A 90 8.86 -0.09 2.79
CA LYS A 90 8.05 -1.17 3.35
C LYS A 90 6.60 -0.73 3.44
N SER A 91 5.71 -1.57 2.97
CA SER A 91 4.30 -1.23 2.78
C SER A 91 3.42 -2.42 3.14
N PHE A 92 2.10 -2.21 3.05
CA PHE A 92 1.10 -3.23 3.33
C PHE A 92 0.05 -3.21 2.23
N LEU A 93 -0.26 -4.38 1.68
CA LEU A 93 -1.46 -4.54 0.84
C LEU A 93 -2.58 -4.98 1.77
N VAL A 94 -3.58 -4.12 1.97
CA VAL A 94 -4.62 -4.28 2.98
C VAL A 94 -5.94 -4.60 2.29
N PHE A 95 -6.57 -5.72 2.67
CA PHE A 95 -7.80 -6.19 2.02
C PHE A 95 -9.04 -5.69 2.74
N GLY A 96 -10.08 -5.39 1.96
CA GLY A 96 -11.35 -4.93 2.50
C GLY A 96 -11.39 -3.46 2.85
N THR A 97 -10.36 -2.69 2.50
CA THR A 97 -10.27 -1.27 2.84
C THR A 97 -11.13 -0.45 1.90
N GLU A 98 -12.14 0.22 2.44
CA GLU A 98 -12.94 1.16 1.67
C GLU A 98 -12.10 2.40 1.34
N LEU A 99 -12.45 3.08 0.24
CA LEU A 99 -11.70 4.26 -0.21
C LEU A 99 -11.56 5.32 0.87
N LEU A 100 -12.65 5.61 1.59
CA LEU A 100 -12.60 6.63 2.65
C LEU A 100 -11.61 6.24 3.75
N ILE A 101 -11.60 4.98 4.15
CA ILE A 101 -10.68 4.49 5.18
C ILE A 101 -9.24 4.55 4.69
N ALA A 102 -8.99 4.19 3.43
CA ALA A 102 -7.65 4.30 2.86
C ALA A 102 -7.15 5.75 2.90
N LYS A 103 -8.02 6.71 2.56
CA LYS A 103 -7.67 8.13 2.63
C LYS A 103 -7.38 8.57 4.06
N GLU A 104 -8.20 8.14 5.01
CA GLU A 104 -7.99 8.50 6.42
C GLU A 104 -6.67 7.96 6.95
N LEU A 105 -6.35 6.71 6.62
CA LEU A 105 -5.08 6.11 7.04
C LEU A 105 -3.90 6.82 6.39
N GLY A 106 -3.99 7.12 5.11
CA GLY A 106 -2.94 7.86 4.42
C GLY A 106 -2.69 9.22 5.04
N ASN A 107 -3.76 9.95 5.35
CA ASN A 107 -3.65 11.26 5.99
C ASN A 107 -3.09 11.16 7.40
N LYS A 108 -3.50 10.14 8.16
CA LYS A 108 -3.00 9.92 9.53
C LYS A 108 -1.48 9.73 9.53
N PHE A 109 -0.95 9.04 8.54
CA PHE A 109 0.49 8.79 8.44
C PHE A 109 1.19 9.75 7.48
N GLN A 110 0.54 10.87 7.17
CA GLN A 110 1.12 12.00 6.42
C GLN A 110 1.67 11.62 5.06
N GLN A 111 0.96 10.75 4.37
CA GLN A 111 1.30 10.35 3.02
C GLN A 111 0.74 11.36 2.01
N ASN A 112 1.44 11.55 0.89
CA ASN A 112 0.94 12.40 -0.18
C ASN A 112 -0.04 11.68 -1.09
N ALA A 113 0.01 10.36 -1.09
CA ALA A 113 -0.86 9.53 -1.91
C ALA A 113 -0.95 8.13 -1.32
N VAL A 114 -2.00 7.42 -1.70
CA VAL A 114 -2.15 5.98 -1.44
C VAL A 114 -2.61 5.32 -2.73
N LEU A 115 -2.47 4.00 -2.81
CA LEU A 115 -3.15 3.26 -3.87
C LEU A 115 -4.44 2.69 -3.31
N TRP A 116 -5.48 2.74 -4.11
CA TRP A 116 -6.74 2.06 -3.80
C TRP A 116 -7.15 1.22 -4.99
N ILE A 117 -7.69 0.03 -4.72
CA ILE A 117 -8.01 -0.93 -5.76
C ILE A 117 -9.43 -1.42 -5.54
N ASN A 118 -10.27 -1.21 -6.54
CA ASN A 118 -11.66 -1.66 -6.49
C ASN A 118 -11.74 -3.12 -6.92
N LYS A 119 -12.94 -3.62 -7.09
CA LYS A 119 -13.20 -5.03 -7.46
C LYS A 119 -12.64 -5.39 -8.84
N ASP A 120 -12.37 -4.39 -9.68
CA ASP A 120 -11.77 -4.60 -11.00
C ASP A 120 -10.28 -4.97 -10.94
N ALA A 121 -9.67 -4.90 -9.76
CA ALA A 121 -8.27 -5.22 -9.52
C ALA A 121 -7.30 -4.32 -10.33
N ILE A 122 -7.71 -3.07 -10.59
CA ILE A 122 -6.88 -2.07 -11.25
C ILE A 122 -6.46 -1.02 -10.22
N PRO A 123 -5.17 -0.98 -9.84
CA PRO A 123 -4.73 0.00 -8.85
C PRO A 123 -4.91 1.44 -9.35
N GLN A 124 -5.42 2.28 -8.47
CA GLN A 124 -5.64 3.70 -8.74
C GLN A 124 -4.81 4.53 -7.77
N LEU A 125 -4.18 5.59 -8.29
CA LEU A 125 -3.46 6.54 -7.44
C LEU A 125 -4.45 7.53 -6.86
N ILE A 126 -4.48 7.64 -5.54
CA ILE A 126 -5.35 8.57 -4.84
C ILE A 126 -4.46 9.62 -4.19
N LEU A 127 -4.51 10.84 -4.69
CA LEU A 127 -3.74 11.94 -4.14
C LEU A 127 -4.43 12.48 -2.89
N LEU A 128 -3.64 12.71 -1.84
CA LEU A 128 -4.13 13.25 -0.56
C LEU A 128 -3.74 14.71 -0.37
N LYS A 129 -2.83 15.20 -1.20
CA LYS A 129 -2.33 16.57 -1.14
C LYS A 129 -2.52 17.26 -2.47
#